data_1ff503eb0b508b6ca8f4044cca1a5b98
#
_entry.id   1ff503eb0b508b6ca8f4044cca1a5b98
#
_cell.length_a   1.000
_cell.length_b   1.000
_cell.length_c   1.000
_cell.angle_alpha   90.00
_cell.angle_beta   90.00
_cell.angle_gamma   90.00
#
_symmetry.space_group_name_H-M   'P 1'
#
loop_
_entity.id
_entity.type
_entity.pdbx_description
1 polymer ?
#
loop_
_entity_poly.entity_id
_entity_poly.type
_entity_poly.pdbx_seq_one_letter_code
_entity_poly.pdbx_strand_id
1 'polypeptide(L)'
;MPIGKLTLATLGCLLLWTATVAAGAAQKEDALKVGKKGEITLSQQAKVGNVVLQPGTYVVQHRVSRGDHFVRFLELKEVKYSTTEINDTYTEQDNAGEIKCRVEPATGRIQQTTVYTVTDGGAVRITKVAIKGENVVHVF
;
A
#
# COMPACT_ATOMS: atom_id res chain seq x y z
N MET A 1 -0.73 12.41 -84.33
CA MET A 1 -0.10 12.88 -83.09
C MET A 1 -0.65 12.08 -81.92
N PRO A 2 0.13 11.24 -81.28
CA PRO A 2 -0.36 10.51 -80.11
C PRO A 2 -0.18 11.37 -78.86
N ILE A 3 -1.27 11.62 -78.15
CA ILE A 3 -1.30 12.30 -76.90
C ILE A 3 -0.93 11.28 -75.84
N GLY A 4 0.21 11.49 -75.19
CA GLY A 4 0.67 10.66 -74.08
C GLY A 4 -0.27 10.77 -72.89
N LYS A 5 -0.82 9.64 -72.39
CA LYS A 5 -1.57 9.53 -71.15
C LYS A 5 -0.61 9.54 -70.00
N LEU A 6 -0.64 10.64 -69.24
CA LEU A 6 0.06 10.75 -67.94
C LEU A 6 -0.77 10.03 -66.90
N THR A 7 -0.35 8.87 -66.45
CA THR A 7 -0.94 8.16 -65.31
C THR A 7 -0.29 8.67 -64.07
N LEU A 8 -1.06 9.43 -63.31
CA LEU A 8 -0.71 9.88 -61.95
C LEU A 8 -0.90 8.71 -60.99
N ALA A 9 0.19 8.12 -60.54
CA ALA A 9 0.17 7.14 -59.47
C ALA A 9 0.12 7.87 -58.13
N THR A 10 -1.06 7.92 -57.51
CA THR A 10 -1.21 8.38 -56.12
C THR A 10 -0.72 7.29 -55.20
N LEU A 11 0.45 7.50 -54.62
CA LEU A 11 1.01 6.68 -53.55
C LEU A 11 0.29 7.06 -52.23
N GLY A 12 -0.71 6.26 -51.87
CA GLY A 12 -1.39 6.39 -50.58
C GLY A 12 -0.48 5.88 -49.48
N CYS A 13 0.10 6.80 -48.74
CA CYS A 13 0.84 6.49 -47.51
C CYS A 13 -0.17 6.13 -46.41
N LEU A 14 -0.44 4.85 -46.24
CA LEU A 14 -1.19 4.34 -45.07
C LEU A 14 -0.28 4.42 -43.84
N LEU A 15 -0.41 5.51 -43.10
CA LEU A 15 0.16 5.61 -41.73
C LEU A 15 -0.60 4.65 -40.83
N LEU A 16 -0.07 3.44 -40.64
CA LEU A 16 -0.48 2.55 -39.55
C LEU A 16 -0.03 3.18 -38.26
N TRP A 17 -0.97 3.81 -37.55
CA TRP A 17 -0.80 4.15 -36.13
C TRP A 17 -0.85 2.85 -35.35
N THR A 18 0.30 2.27 -35.05
CA THR A 18 0.43 1.23 -34.06
C THR A 18 0.28 1.89 -32.70
N ALA A 19 -0.93 1.86 -32.13
CA ALA A 19 -1.13 2.17 -30.73
C ALA A 19 -0.43 1.09 -29.93
N THR A 20 0.78 1.36 -29.46
CA THR A 20 1.45 0.58 -28.43
C THR A 20 0.66 0.77 -27.14
N VAL A 21 -0.25 -0.15 -26.88
CA VAL A 21 -0.83 -0.29 -25.54
C VAL A 21 0.32 -0.74 -24.65
N ALA A 22 0.90 0.19 -23.91
CA ALA A 22 1.80 -0.14 -22.82
C ALA A 22 0.98 -0.95 -21.81
N ALA A 23 1.08 -2.27 -21.85
CA ALA A 23 0.60 -3.12 -20.79
C ALA A 23 1.40 -2.74 -19.54
N GLY A 24 0.81 -1.92 -18.67
CA GLY A 24 1.38 -1.61 -17.37
C GLY A 24 1.61 -2.94 -16.66
N ALA A 25 2.87 -3.28 -16.38
CA ALA A 25 3.19 -4.46 -15.59
C ALA A 25 2.42 -4.34 -14.29
N ALA A 26 1.54 -5.31 -13.98
CA ALA A 26 0.84 -5.37 -12.71
C ALA A 26 1.89 -5.40 -11.60
N GLN A 27 1.86 -4.41 -10.70
CA GLN A 27 2.77 -4.34 -9.57
C GLN A 27 2.50 -5.54 -8.68
N LYS A 28 3.55 -6.29 -8.35
CA LYS A 28 3.44 -7.43 -7.47
C LYS A 28 3.11 -6.94 -6.06
N GLU A 29 1.99 -7.41 -5.53
CA GLU A 29 1.59 -7.16 -4.16
C GLU A 29 2.28 -8.19 -3.25
N ASP A 30 2.98 -7.72 -2.25
CA ASP A 30 3.62 -8.53 -1.23
C ASP A 30 2.90 -8.36 0.11
N ALA A 31 2.97 -9.36 0.98
CA ALA A 31 2.41 -9.30 2.32
C ALA A 31 3.54 -9.22 3.36
N LEU A 32 3.44 -8.24 4.25
CA LEU A 32 4.36 -8.13 5.39
C LEU A 32 4.11 -9.27 6.39
N LYS A 33 5.19 -9.80 6.94
CA LYS A 33 5.10 -10.76 8.03
C LYS A 33 4.55 -10.09 9.27
N VAL A 34 3.46 -10.64 9.81
CA VAL A 34 2.84 -10.16 11.04
C VAL A 34 3.28 -11.04 12.20
N GLY A 35 3.69 -10.43 13.29
CA GLY A 35 4.05 -11.12 14.54
C GLY A 35 2.83 -11.71 15.27
N LYS A 36 3.10 -12.50 16.31
CA LYS A 36 2.05 -13.20 17.08
C LYS A 36 1.02 -12.25 17.74
N LYS A 37 1.44 -11.03 18.05
CA LYS A 37 0.59 -9.99 18.68
C LYS A 37 -0.05 -9.04 17.65
N GLY A 38 0.02 -9.35 16.35
CA GLY A 38 -0.46 -8.44 15.30
C GLY A 38 0.50 -7.29 14.97
N GLU A 39 1.74 -7.40 15.41
CA GLU A 39 2.79 -6.41 15.16
C GLU A 39 3.38 -6.60 13.77
N ILE A 40 3.58 -5.49 13.06
CA ILE A 40 4.30 -5.44 11.81
C ILE A 40 5.64 -4.73 11.99
N THR A 41 6.67 -5.21 11.33
CA THR A 41 7.98 -4.55 11.35
C THR A 41 8.31 -4.03 9.96
N LEU A 42 8.57 -2.73 9.88
CA LEU A 42 9.06 -2.05 8.68
C LEU A 42 10.57 -1.95 8.77
N SER A 43 11.27 -2.59 7.85
CA SER A 43 12.74 -2.48 7.74
C SER A 43 13.19 -1.22 7.00
N GLN A 44 12.28 -0.60 6.27
CA GLN A 44 12.49 0.63 5.54
C GLN A 44 11.24 1.51 5.61
N GLN A 45 11.37 2.76 5.24
CA GLN A 45 10.28 3.71 5.16
C GLN A 45 9.18 3.19 4.23
N ALA A 46 7.92 3.34 4.66
CA ALA A 46 6.75 2.97 3.88
C ALA A 46 5.75 4.13 3.82
N LYS A 47 5.10 4.30 2.68
CA LYS A 47 4.04 5.30 2.50
C LYS A 47 2.67 4.63 2.54
N VAL A 48 1.73 5.23 3.24
CA VAL A 48 0.32 4.85 3.24
C VAL A 48 -0.54 6.09 3.08
N GLY A 49 -1.24 6.20 1.94
CA GLY A 49 -1.91 7.45 1.59
C GLY A 49 -0.92 8.62 1.56
N ASN A 50 -1.17 9.63 2.38
CA ASN A 50 -0.32 10.81 2.56
C ASN A 50 0.60 10.71 3.80
N VAL A 51 0.55 9.61 4.54
CA VAL A 51 1.37 9.38 5.73
C VAL A 51 2.62 8.59 5.36
N VAL A 52 3.74 8.97 5.95
CA VAL A 52 5.02 8.29 5.82
C VAL A 52 5.37 7.66 7.15
N LEU A 53 5.51 6.32 7.15
CA LEU A 53 5.92 5.55 8.32
C LEU A 53 7.42 5.29 8.25
N GLN A 54 8.12 5.58 9.34
CA GLN A 54 9.55 5.32 9.46
C GLN A 54 9.81 3.82 9.72
N PRO A 55 11.04 3.31 9.50
CA PRO A 55 11.40 1.98 9.95
C PRO A 55 11.09 1.80 11.45
N GLY A 56 10.46 0.68 11.80
CA GLY A 56 10.04 0.44 13.19
C GLY A 56 8.99 -0.67 13.28
N THR A 57 8.48 -0.87 14.48
CA THR A 57 7.42 -1.85 14.77
C THR A 57 6.12 -1.14 15.07
N TYR A 58 5.04 -1.59 14.47
CA TYR A 58 3.72 -0.96 14.51
C TYR A 58 2.63 -1.97 14.83
N VAL A 59 1.58 -1.50 15.51
CA VAL A 59 0.29 -2.17 15.62
C VAL A 59 -0.72 -1.42 14.77
N VAL A 60 -1.55 -2.17 14.05
CA VAL A 60 -2.58 -1.61 13.17
C VAL A 60 -3.94 -1.70 13.85
N GLN A 61 -4.66 -0.60 13.90
CA GLN A 61 -5.99 -0.52 14.48
C GLN A 61 -6.99 0.10 13.51
N HIS A 62 -8.19 -0.47 13.46
CA HIS A 62 -9.31 0.09 12.73
C HIS A 62 -10.16 0.97 13.66
N ARG A 63 -10.61 2.10 13.14
CA ARG A 63 -11.52 3.02 13.83
C ARG A 63 -12.59 3.51 12.86
N VAL A 64 -13.82 3.60 13.36
CA VAL A 64 -14.93 4.23 12.62
C VAL A 64 -15.29 5.55 13.31
N SER A 65 -15.42 6.60 12.53
CA SER A 65 -15.83 7.91 13.02
C SER A 65 -16.79 8.55 12.01
N ARG A 66 -17.99 8.87 12.44
CA ARG A 66 -19.04 9.50 11.60
C ARG A 66 -19.35 8.75 10.30
N GLY A 67 -19.25 7.41 10.33
CA GLY A 67 -19.44 6.55 9.17
C GLY A 67 -18.22 6.37 8.27
N ASP A 68 -17.15 7.13 8.51
CA ASP A 68 -15.89 6.96 7.81
C ASP A 68 -15.00 5.95 8.52
N HIS A 69 -14.27 5.16 7.74
CA HIS A 69 -13.32 4.18 8.22
C HIS A 69 -11.90 4.73 8.18
N PHE A 70 -11.17 4.51 9.26
CA PHE A 70 -9.77 4.92 9.41
C PHE A 70 -8.94 3.75 9.89
N VAL A 71 -7.72 3.67 9.38
CA VAL A 71 -6.68 2.77 9.91
C VAL A 71 -5.61 3.62 10.57
N ARG A 72 -5.27 3.26 11.80
CA ARG A 72 -4.26 3.90 12.62
C ARG A 72 -3.05 2.98 12.74
N PHE A 73 -1.88 3.54 12.59
CA PHE A 73 -0.61 2.88 12.84
C PHE A 73 -0.03 3.41 14.14
N LEU A 74 0.10 2.54 15.13
CA LEU A 74 0.69 2.85 16.42
C LEU A 74 2.11 2.30 16.45
N GLU A 75 3.09 3.18 16.51
CA GLU A 75 4.50 2.81 16.67
C GLU A 75 4.74 2.30 18.09
N LEU A 76 5.37 1.12 18.19
CA LEU A 76 5.79 0.54 19.46
C LEU A 76 7.22 0.96 19.75
N LYS A 77 7.41 1.68 20.86
CA LYS A 77 8.71 2.09 21.36
C LYS A 77 9.02 1.43 22.67
N GLU A 78 10.18 0.81 22.77
CA GLU A 78 10.70 0.31 24.03
C GLU A 78 11.36 1.47 24.78
N VAL A 79 10.82 1.79 25.96
CA VAL A 79 11.34 2.83 26.83
C VAL A 79 11.98 2.17 28.05
N LYS A 80 13.26 2.42 28.23
CA LYS A 80 14.00 1.98 29.40
C LYS A 80 13.94 3.07 30.48
N TYR A 81 13.40 2.71 31.60
CA TYR A 81 13.39 3.55 32.78
C TYR A 81 14.37 3.01 33.81
N SER A 82 15.32 3.83 34.20
CA SER A 82 16.32 3.46 35.19
C SER A 82 16.40 4.53 36.28
N THR A 83 16.19 4.10 37.50
CA THR A 83 16.51 4.88 38.69
C THR A 83 17.52 4.12 39.56
N THR A 84 17.97 4.70 40.67
CA THR A 84 18.84 4.04 41.63
C THR A 84 18.26 2.75 42.24
N GLU A 85 16.94 2.56 42.14
CA GLU A 85 16.25 1.44 42.78
C GLU A 85 15.51 0.53 41.82
N ILE A 86 15.16 1.03 40.61
CA ILE A 86 14.33 0.31 39.62
C ILE A 86 14.94 0.42 38.23
N ASN A 87 15.17 -0.75 37.60
CA ASN A 87 15.41 -0.84 36.17
C ASN A 87 14.18 -1.54 35.55
N ASP A 88 13.41 -0.82 34.79
CA ASP A 88 12.23 -1.36 34.12
C ASP A 88 12.21 -0.97 32.64
N THR A 89 11.55 -1.80 31.85
CA THR A 89 11.35 -1.58 30.43
C THR A 89 9.87 -1.70 30.14
N TYR A 90 9.28 -0.65 29.55
CA TYR A 90 7.89 -0.69 29.12
C TYR A 90 7.77 -0.32 27.65
N THR A 91 6.69 -0.75 27.04
CA THR A 91 6.38 -0.43 25.64
C THR A 91 5.41 0.74 25.60
N GLU A 92 5.81 1.82 24.96
CA GLU A 92 4.97 2.97 24.65
C GLU A 92 4.39 2.83 23.24
N GLN A 93 3.15 3.32 23.06
CA GLN A 93 2.48 3.34 21.77
C GLN A 93 2.26 4.80 21.35
N ASP A 94 2.93 5.17 20.25
CA ASP A 94 2.77 6.49 19.65
C ASP A 94 1.93 6.39 18.37
N ASN A 95 1.00 7.32 18.19
CA ASN A 95 0.25 7.42 16.95
C ASN A 95 1.15 7.96 15.83
N ALA A 96 1.61 7.09 14.95
CA ALA A 96 2.43 7.47 13.81
C ALA A 96 1.61 8.02 12.64
N GLY A 97 0.32 7.71 12.58
CA GLY A 97 -0.59 8.23 11.57
C GLY A 97 -1.93 7.51 11.55
N GLU A 98 -2.95 8.25 11.11
CA GLU A 98 -4.29 7.75 10.89
C GLU A 98 -4.72 8.12 9.46
N ILE A 99 -5.15 7.13 8.70
CA ILE A 99 -5.47 7.28 7.29
C ILE A 99 -6.92 6.86 7.06
N LYS A 100 -7.68 7.74 6.41
CA LYS A 100 -9.02 7.39 5.91
C LYS A 100 -8.88 6.34 4.82
N CYS A 101 -9.70 5.29 4.90
CA CYS A 101 -9.72 4.21 3.94
C CYS A 101 -11.14 3.92 3.45
N ARG A 102 -11.24 3.25 2.33
CA ARG A 102 -12.47 2.58 1.93
C ARG A 102 -12.40 1.12 2.39
N VAL A 103 -13.54 0.46 2.50
CA VAL A 103 -13.62 -0.95 2.85
C VAL A 103 -14.13 -1.77 1.68
N GLU A 104 -13.57 -2.96 1.51
CA GLU A 104 -14.02 -3.95 0.55
C GLU A 104 -14.39 -5.24 1.30
N PRO A 105 -15.46 -5.96 0.88
CA PRO A 105 -15.82 -7.22 1.51
C PRO A 105 -14.68 -8.23 1.40
N ALA A 106 -14.37 -8.93 2.50
CA ALA A 106 -13.51 -10.11 2.48
C ALA A 106 -14.34 -11.36 2.13
N THR A 107 -13.68 -12.44 1.69
CA THR A 107 -14.34 -13.72 1.38
C THR A 107 -14.79 -14.49 2.62
N GLY A 108 -14.73 -13.90 3.79
CA GLY A 108 -15.10 -14.46 5.08
C GLY A 108 -14.42 -13.70 6.21
N ARG A 109 -14.47 -14.27 7.40
CA ARG A 109 -13.79 -13.67 8.56
C ARG A 109 -12.28 -13.80 8.42
N ILE A 110 -11.57 -12.71 8.53
CA ILE A 110 -10.11 -12.65 8.42
C ILE A 110 -9.49 -13.38 9.63
N GLN A 111 -8.67 -14.37 9.35
CA GLN A 111 -8.05 -15.21 10.37
C GLN A 111 -6.75 -14.63 10.92
N GLN A 112 -6.09 -13.80 10.14
CA GLN A 112 -4.80 -13.20 10.48
C GLN A 112 -4.72 -11.78 9.94
N THR A 113 -4.16 -10.87 10.75
CA THR A 113 -3.84 -9.52 10.27
C THR A 113 -2.77 -9.60 9.19
N THR A 114 -3.02 -8.92 8.08
CA THR A 114 -2.10 -8.89 6.92
C THR A 114 -2.01 -7.46 6.40
N VAL A 115 -0.79 -7.01 6.16
CA VAL A 115 -0.52 -5.70 5.53
C VAL A 115 0.06 -5.96 4.15
N TYR A 116 -0.62 -5.47 3.13
CA TYR A 116 -0.22 -5.62 1.74
C TYR A 116 0.57 -4.42 1.28
N THR A 117 1.67 -4.68 0.61
CA THR A 117 2.59 -3.66 0.12
C THR A 117 2.87 -3.84 -1.36
N VAL A 118 3.20 -2.73 -2.00
CA VAL A 118 3.71 -2.68 -3.36
C VAL A 118 5.03 -1.91 -3.33
N THR A 119 6.03 -2.42 -4.00
CA THR A 119 7.31 -1.72 -4.18
C THR A 119 7.36 -1.12 -5.56
N ASP A 120 7.58 0.19 -5.64
CA ASP A 120 7.68 0.96 -6.87
C ASP A 120 8.93 1.83 -6.80
N GLY A 121 9.89 1.58 -7.71
CA GLY A 121 11.15 2.33 -7.76
C GLY A 121 11.97 2.30 -6.46
N GLY A 122 11.88 1.20 -5.67
CA GLY A 122 12.51 1.07 -4.37
C GLY A 122 11.73 1.67 -3.20
N ALA A 123 10.62 2.39 -3.46
CA ALA A 123 9.73 2.91 -2.44
C ALA A 123 8.64 1.89 -2.08
N VAL A 124 8.46 1.61 -0.81
CA VAL A 124 7.39 0.73 -0.31
C VAL A 124 6.13 1.55 -0.06
N ARG A 125 5.01 1.07 -0.57
CA ARG A 125 3.69 1.63 -0.32
C ARG A 125 2.76 0.56 0.23
N ILE A 126 2.10 0.87 1.33
CA ILE A 126 1.03 0.04 1.90
C ILE A 126 -0.26 0.36 1.13
N THR A 127 -0.89 -0.66 0.58
CA THR A 127 -2.09 -0.53 -0.27
C THR A 127 -3.35 -1.00 0.41
N LYS A 128 -3.24 -2.04 1.23
CA LYS A 128 -4.37 -2.65 1.94
C LYS A 128 -3.96 -3.17 3.31
N VAL A 129 -4.94 -3.26 4.19
CA VAL A 129 -4.80 -3.90 5.49
C VAL A 129 -6.02 -4.78 5.74
N ALA A 130 -5.78 -6.04 6.05
CA ALA A 130 -6.78 -6.99 6.54
C ALA A 130 -6.53 -7.19 8.04
N ILE A 131 -7.54 -6.98 8.88
CA ILE A 131 -7.40 -7.07 10.34
C ILE A 131 -8.10 -8.33 10.84
N LYS A 132 -7.40 -9.12 11.64
CA LYS A 132 -7.94 -10.36 12.24
C LYS A 132 -9.28 -10.09 12.94
N GLY A 133 -10.26 -10.93 12.64
CA GLY A 133 -11.59 -10.90 13.23
C GLY A 133 -12.61 -10.05 12.47
N GLU A 134 -12.16 -9.23 11.51
CA GLU A 134 -13.04 -8.46 10.64
C GLU A 134 -13.47 -9.27 9.39
N ASN A 135 -14.46 -8.76 8.68
CA ASN A 135 -14.97 -9.33 7.43
C ASN A 135 -14.80 -8.36 6.24
N VAL A 136 -14.00 -7.34 6.43
CA VAL A 136 -13.67 -6.32 5.42
C VAL A 136 -12.16 -6.11 5.33
N VAL A 137 -11.71 -5.70 4.16
CA VAL A 137 -10.32 -5.28 3.92
C VAL A 137 -10.30 -3.76 3.76
N HIS A 138 -9.38 -3.11 4.43
CA HIS A 138 -9.17 -1.66 4.35
C HIS A 138 -8.24 -1.34 3.19
N VAL A 139 -8.65 -0.44 2.30
CA VAL A 139 -7.94 -0.08 1.05
C VAL A 139 -7.63 1.42 1.05
N PHE A 140 -6.39 1.78 0.75
CA PHE A 140 -5.88 3.16 0.74
C PHE A 140 -5.71 3.72 -0.66
#